data_f36486422b904d1a23e0ef635ecf02ac
#
_entry.id   f36486422b904d1a23e0ef635ecf02ac
#
_cell.length_a   1.000
_cell.length_b   1.000
_cell.length_c   1.000
_cell.angle_alpha   90.00
_cell.angle_beta   90.00
_cell.angle_gamma   90.00
#
_symmetry.space_group_name_H-M   'P 1'
#
loop_
_entity.id
_entity.type
_entity.pdbx_description
1 polymer ?
#
loop_
_entity_poly.entity_id
_entity_poly.type
_entity_poly.pdbx_seq_one_letter_code
_entity_poly.pdbx_strand_id
1 'polypeptide(L)'
;NEPVLTGLPVRGELFEADGEVSRKELQFNSNPIILCMGGSLGAKVINKAMVEVLASHKDDSDFNYIVSTGQNGLWVPDELKEKGIDLDKSKNIQIRTYIDDMARCLSAADLVICRAGASSLSEIQALGKPSILIPSPNVTENHQFHNAMALVNKNAAVIIEDKDLNGERLGEEINKLMSDKTLLNNIGKN
;
A
#
# COMPACT_ATOMS: atom_id res chain seq x y z
N ASN A 1 -21.02 -15.48 -31.09
CA ASN A 1 -20.13 -14.38 -30.68
C ASN A 1 -19.10 -14.97 -29.69
N GLU A 2 -17.84 -14.92 -30.04
CA GLU A 2 -16.77 -15.30 -29.11
C GLU A 2 -16.62 -14.20 -28.05
N PRO A 3 -16.41 -14.57 -26.77
CA PRO A 3 -16.16 -13.59 -25.72
C PRO A 3 -14.83 -12.89 -25.96
N VAL A 4 -14.81 -11.57 -25.82
CA VAL A 4 -13.58 -10.77 -25.90
C VAL A 4 -13.06 -10.55 -24.48
N LEU A 5 -11.81 -10.97 -24.22
CA LEU A 5 -11.15 -10.74 -22.94
C LEU A 5 -10.73 -9.27 -22.84
N THR A 6 -11.45 -8.48 -22.03
CA THR A 6 -11.21 -7.04 -21.89
C THR A 6 -10.42 -6.66 -20.63
N GLY A 7 -10.16 -7.61 -19.74
CA GLY A 7 -9.60 -7.33 -18.40
C GLY A 7 -10.64 -6.66 -17.48
N LEU A 8 -10.19 -6.30 -16.26
CA LEU A 8 -11.01 -5.53 -15.32
C LEU A 8 -10.95 -4.04 -15.67
N PRO A 9 -12.08 -3.31 -15.59
CA PRO A 9 -12.08 -1.87 -15.82
C PRO A 9 -11.26 -1.16 -14.73
N VAL A 10 -10.44 -0.21 -15.17
CA VAL A 10 -9.66 0.68 -14.30
C VAL A 10 -10.24 2.08 -14.42
N ARG A 11 -10.30 2.81 -13.31
CA ARG A 11 -10.86 4.17 -13.27
C ARG A 11 -10.03 5.12 -14.15
N GLY A 12 -10.70 5.88 -15.04
CA GLY A 12 -10.04 6.80 -15.98
C GLY A 12 -9.20 7.87 -15.27
N GLU A 13 -9.68 8.38 -14.14
CA GLU A 13 -9.00 9.39 -13.31
C GLU A 13 -7.59 8.98 -12.84
N LEU A 14 -7.29 7.67 -12.80
CA LEU A 14 -5.95 7.16 -12.47
C LEU A 14 -4.91 7.55 -13.52
N PHE A 15 -5.30 7.66 -14.78
CA PHE A 15 -4.41 8.03 -15.89
C PHE A 15 -4.29 9.55 -16.07
N GLU A 16 -5.19 10.32 -15.46
CA GLU A 16 -5.18 11.78 -15.49
C GLU A 16 -4.36 12.39 -14.34
N ALA A 17 -4.14 11.63 -13.26
CA ALA A 17 -3.43 12.09 -12.08
C ALA A 17 -1.91 12.14 -12.34
N ASP A 18 -1.32 13.33 -12.18
CA ASP A 18 0.13 13.52 -12.23
C ASP A 18 0.74 13.28 -10.84
N GLY A 19 1.77 12.44 -10.77
CA GLY A 19 2.41 12.05 -9.50
C GLY A 19 3.07 13.21 -8.75
N GLU A 20 3.73 14.14 -9.47
CA GLU A 20 4.39 15.29 -8.87
C GLU A 20 3.39 16.32 -8.34
N VAL A 21 2.31 16.57 -9.09
CA VAL A 21 1.21 17.43 -8.64
C VAL A 21 0.53 16.80 -7.43
N SER A 22 0.21 15.51 -7.51
CA SER A 22 -0.43 14.75 -6.43
C SER A 22 0.38 14.79 -5.13
N ARG A 23 1.70 14.64 -5.22
CA ARG A 23 2.60 14.72 -4.07
C ARG A 23 2.53 16.09 -3.37
N LYS A 24 2.51 17.18 -4.14
CA LYS A 24 2.39 18.55 -3.61
C LYS A 24 1.03 18.77 -2.93
N GLU A 25 -0.04 18.30 -3.55
CA GLU A 25 -1.39 18.41 -3.00
C GLU A 25 -1.58 17.62 -1.71
N LEU A 26 -0.87 16.50 -1.56
CA LEU A 26 -0.83 15.71 -0.32
C LEU A 26 -0.01 16.36 0.79
N GLN A 27 0.68 17.47 0.49
CA GLN A 27 1.48 18.28 1.44
C GLN A 27 2.64 17.51 2.09
N PHE A 28 3.16 16.49 1.43
CA PHE A 28 4.34 15.76 1.87
C PHE A 28 5.64 16.44 1.43
N ASN A 29 6.71 16.15 2.15
CA ASN A 29 8.08 16.51 1.73
C ASN A 29 8.52 15.64 0.54
N SER A 30 9.78 15.79 0.12
CA SER A 30 10.37 15.06 -1.02
C SER A 30 10.66 13.57 -0.73
N ASN A 31 10.48 13.10 0.50
CA ASN A 31 10.71 11.70 0.84
C ASN A 31 9.71 10.77 0.11
N PRO A 32 10.11 9.53 -0.18
CA PRO A 32 9.23 8.56 -0.81
C PRO A 32 7.91 8.35 -0.05
N ILE A 33 6.83 8.09 -0.77
CA ILE A 33 5.50 7.87 -0.22
C ILE A 33 5.15 6.39 -0.25
N ILE A 34 4.83 5.83 0.90
CA ILE A 34 4.34 4.47 1.08
C ILE A 34 2.83 4.53 1.33
N LEU A 35 2.06 3.94 0.42
CA LEU A 35 0.61 3.84 0.51
C LEU A 35 0.23 2.44 1.02
N CYS A 36 -0.49 2.37 2.14
CA CYS A 36 -0.98 1.12 2.69
C CYS A 36 -2.51 1.06 2.70
N MET A 37 -3.09 -0.02 2.18
CA MET A 37 -4.54 -0.22 2.04
C MET A 37 -4.96 -1.63 2.45
N GLY A 38 -5.81 -1.74 3.47
CA GLY A 38 -6.39 -3.03 3.92
C GLY A 38 -7.73 -3.40 3.27
N GLY A 39 -8.22 -2.59 2.30
CA GLY A 39 -9.58 -2.66 1.77
C GLY A 39 -10.56 -1.77 2.56
N SER A 40 -11.82 -1.65 2.09
CA SER A 40 -12.82 -0.73 2.66
C SER A 40 -13.16 -1.00 4.13
N LEU A 41 -13.18 -2.25 4.53
CA LEU A 41 -13.37 -2.64 5.93
C LEU A 41 -12.07 -2.58 6.74
N GLY A 42 -10.93 -2.54 6.07
CA GLY A 42 -9.62 -2.66 6.68
C GLY A 42 -9.23 -4.10 7.00
N ALA A 43 -7.95 -4.31 7.26
CA ALA A 43 -7.38 -5.60 7.63
C ALA A 43 -6.60 -5.46 8.94
N LYS A 44 -7.11 -6.05 10.02
CA LYS A 44 -6.55 -5.89 11.37
C LYS A 44 -5.06 -6.26 11.43
N VAL A 45 -4.65 -7.33 10.73
CA VAL A 45 -3.24 -7.76 10.71
C VAL A 45 -2.35 -6.74 10.02
N ILE A 46 -2.80 -6.15 8.90
CA ILE A 46 -2.08 -5.08 8.19
C ILE A 46 -1.99 -3.83 9.08
N ASN A 47 -3.11 -3.43 9.68
CA ASN A 47 -3.14 -2.27 10.57
C ASN A 47 -2.17 -2.42 11.76
N LYS A 48 -2.12 -3.61 12.39
CA LYS A 48 -1.18 -3.90 13.47
C LYS A 48 0.28 -3.82 13.01
N ALA A 49 0.61 -4.46 11.90
CA ALA A 49 1.96 -4.41 11.34
C ALA A 49 2.37 -2.97 11.00
N MET A 50 1.46 -2.17 10.42
CA MET A 50 1.73 -0.77 10.12
C MET A 50 1.93 0.09 11.38
N VAL A 51 1.15 -0.14 12.45
CA VAL A 51 1.38 0.54 13.73
C VAL A 51 2.78 0.26 14.27
N GLU A 52 3.26 -0.97 14.19
CA GLU A 52 4.60 -1.35 14.60
C GLU A 52 5.69 -0.71 13.71
N VAL A 53 5.50 -0.70 12.39
CA VAL A 53 6.40 -0.01 11.44
C VAL A 53 6.48 1.47 11.75
N LEU A 54 5.34 2.15 11.89
CA LEU A 54 5.30 3.58 12.19
C LEU A 54 5.94 3.89 13.53
N ALA A 55 5.75 3.05 14.55
CA ALA A 55 6.37 3.23 15.85
C ALA A 55 7.90 3.06 15.82
N SER A 56 8.42 2.17 14.96
CA SER A 56 9.86 2.00 14.78
C SER A 56 10.53 3.16 14.04
N HIS A 57 9.77 3.91 13.22
CA HIS A 57 10.25 5.03 12.40
C HIS A 57 9.85 6.41 12.95
N LYS A 58 9.34 6.50 14.19
CA LYS A 58 8.73 7.72 14.72
C LYS A 58 9.64 8.95 14.76
N ASP A 59 10.93 8.75 15.00
CA ASP A 59 11.88 9.83 15.26
C ASP A 59 12.74 10.22 14.04
N ASP A 60 12.81 9.35 13.03
CA ASP A 60 13.73 9.55 11.88
C ASP A 60 13.22 8.80 10.63
N SER A 61 12.04 9.18 10.16
CA SER A 61 11.47 8.52 9.00
C SER A 61 11.91 9.16 7.69
N ASP A 62 12.66 8.41 6.90
CA ASP A 62 12.98 8.75 5.51
C ASP A 62 11.80 8.59 4.56
N PHE A 63 10.61 8.27 5.07
CA PHE A 63 9.41 7.98 4.29
C PHE A 63 8.20 8.79 4.74
N ASN A 64 7.31 9.03 3.79
CA ASN A 64 5.96 9.50 4.04
C ASN A 64 4.98 8.32 4.00
N TYR A 65 3.96 8.33 4.83
CA TYR A 65 2.99 7.24 4.93
C TYR A 65 1.57 7.73 4.75
N ILE A 66 0.81 7.04 3.90
CA ILE A 66 -0.65 7.12 3.83
C ILE A 66 -1.19 5.75 4.19
N VAL A 67 -1.95 5.66 5.27
CA VAL A 67 -2.50 4.39 5.75
C VAL A 67 -4.02 4.46 5.79
N SER A 68 -4.68 3.67 4.93
CA SER A 68 -6.12 3.46 4.98
C SER A 68 -6.43 2.29 5.91
N THR A 69 -6.97 2.62 7.08
CA THR A 69 -7.22 1.63 8.14
C THR A 69 -8.53 0.87 7.97
N GLY A 70 -9.47 1.40 7.16
CA GLY A 70 -10.81 0.89 7.01
C GLY A 70 -11.67 1.09 8.26
N GLN A 71 -12.95 0.71 8.17
CA GLN A 71 -13.92 0.88 9.26
C GLN A 71 -13.54 0.11 10.54
N ASN A 72 -12.85 -1.03 10.39
CA ASN A 72 -12.40 -1.85 11.52
C ASN A 72 -11.07 -1.37 12.13
N GLY A 73 -10.51 -0.27 11.64
CA GLY A 73 -9.21 0.28 12.07
C GLY A 73 -9.29 1.60 12.82
N LEU A 74 -10.46 1.98 13.35
CA LEU A 74 -10.66 3.24 14.10
C LEU A 74 -9.81 3.34 15.38
N TRP A 75 -9.29 2.22 15.86
CA TRP A 75 -8.40 2.13 17.03
C TRP A 75 -6.94 2.52 16.72
N VAL A 76 -6.55 2.57 15.45
CA VAL A 76 -5.16 2.82 15.04
C VAL A 76 -4.60 4.16 15.54
N PRO A 77 -5.30 5.30 15.44
CA PRO A 77 -4.79 6.56 15.95
C PRO A 77 -4.49 6.53 17.46
N ASP A 78 -5.35 5.89 18.26
CA ASP A 78 -5.16 5.79 19.71
C ASP A 78 -3.93 4.93 20.05
N GLU A 79 -3.76 3.78 19.36
CA GLU A 79 -2.58 2.92 19.57
C GLU A 79 -1.27 3.60 19.13
N LEU A 80 -1.29 4.37 18.06
CA LEU A 80 -0.13 5.19 17.65
C LEU A 80 0.22 6.23 18.72
N LYS A 81 -0.78 6.89 19.30
CA LYS A 81 -0.59 7.83 20.40
C LYS A 81 0.01 7.17 21.63
N GLU A 82 -0.45 5.97 22.01
CA GLU A 82 0.13 5.18 23.10
C GLU A 82 1.60 4.81 22.84
N LYS A 83 1.98 4.62 21.59
CA LYS A 83 3.38 4.38 21.17
C LYS A 83 4.20 5.67 21.04
N GLY A 84 3.63 6.83 21.37
CA GLY A 84 4.31 8.12 21.38
C GLY A 84 4.32 8.85 20.05
N ILE A 85 3.46 8.47 19.09
CA ILE A 85 3.28 9.18 17.82
C ILE A 85 2.13 10.16 17.98
N ASP A 86 2.43 11.45 17.86
CA ASP A 86 1.47 12.54 17.84
C ASP A 86 1.12 12.87 16.38
N LEU A 87 -0.01 12.37 15.91
CA LEU A 87 -0.44 12.55 14.52
C LEU A 87 -0.67 14.02 14.14
N ASP A 88 -1.03 14.88 15.08
CA ASP A 88 -1.23 16.31 14.83
C ASP A 88 0.10 17.04 14.56
N LYS A 89 1.21 16.47 15.02
CA LYS A 89 2.57 16.98 14.80
C LYS A 89 3.31 16.26 13.68
N SER A 90 2.90 15.04 13.35
CA SER A 90 3.54 14.21 12.33
C SER A 90 3.21 14.71 10.93
N LYS A 91 4.17 15.32 10.25
CA LYS A 91 3.99 15.83 8.88
C LYS A 91 4.13 14.75 7.80
N ASN A 92 4.65 13.59 8.16
CA ASN A 92 4.96 12.49 7.27
C ASN A 92 4.01 11.27 7.41
N ILE A 93 2.98 11.35 8.28
CA ILE A 93 2.04 10.26 8.51
C ILE A 93 0.61 10.78 8.34
N GLN A 94 -0.15 10.16 7.44
CA GLN A 94 -1.58 10.40 7.26
C GLN A 94 -2.32 9.09 7.52
N ILE A 95 -3.14 9.07 8.58
CA ILE A 95 -4.04 7.96 8.88
C ILE A 95 -5.44 8.35 8.42
N ARG A 96 -6.01 7.54 7.53
CA ARG A 96 -7.33 7.76 6.95
C ARG A 96 -8.19 6.51 7.12
N THR A 97 -9.44 6.67 7.51
CA THR A 97 -10.38 5.53 7.55
C THR A 97 -10.67 5.03 6.14
N TYR A 98 -10.80 5.94 5.18
CA TYR A 98 -11.04 5.66 3.77
C TYR A 98 -10.27 6.65 2.90
N ILE A 99 -9.94 6.27 1.68
CA ILE A 99 -9.27 7.14 0.70
C ILE A 99 -10.26 7.43 -0.42
N ASP A 100 -10.80 8.65 -0.43
CA ASP A 100 -11.72 9.12 -1.47
C ASP A 100 -10.97 9.54 -2.74
N ASP A 101 -9.75 10.06 -2.58
CA ASP A 101 -8.86 10.54 -3.63
C ASP A 101 -7.80 9.49 -4.04
N MET A 102 -8.25 8.25 -4.28
CA MET A 102 -7.36 7.11 -4.55
C MET A 102 -6.43 7.36 -5.77
N ALA A 103 -6.92 8.01 -6.79
CA ALA A 103 -6.11 8.35 -7.98
C ALA A 103 -4.88 9.20 -7.59
N ARG A 104 -5.09 10.21 -6.74
CA ARG A 104 -4.02 11.05 -6.21
C ARG A 104 -3.03 10.25 -5.36
N CYS A 105 -3.54 9.45 -4.40
CA CYS A 105 -2.69 8.68 -3.50
C CYS A 105 -1.86 7.64 -4.26
N LEU A 106 -2.47 6.89 -5.19
CA LEU A 106 -1.77 5.90 -6.02
C LEU A 106 -0.76 6.57 -6.97
N SER A 107 -1.12 7.68 -7.60
CA SER A 107 -0.21 8.40 -8.51
C SER A 107 1.04 8.87 -7.77
N ALA A 108 0.89 9.42 -6.55
CA ALA A 108 1.99 9.91 -5.73
C ALA A 108 2.84 8.81 -5.08
N ALA A 109 2.30 7.59 -4.88
CA ALA A 109 2.96 6.52 -4.15
C ALA A 109 4.19 5.97 -4.89
N ASP A 110 5.27 5.72 -4.16
CA ASP A 110 6.48 5.03 -4.62
C ASP A 110 6.41 3.52 -4.31
N LEU A 111 5.69 3.12 -3.27
CA LEU A 111 5.45 1.74 -2.89
C LEU A 111 4.01 1.60 -2.40
N VAL A 112 3.34 0.53 -2.82
CA VAL A 112 1.97 0.20 -2.37
C VAL A 112 1.97 -1.09 -1.56
N ILE A 113 1.32 -1.07 -0.40
CA ILE A 113 1.10 -2.24 0.46
C ILE A 113 -0.40 -2.49 0.50
N CYS A 114 -0.86 -3.65 0.04
CA CYS A 114 -2.30 -3.89 0.00
C CYS A 114 -2.68 -5.37 -0.03
N ARG A 115 -3.99 -5.64 0.17
CA ARG A 115 -4.61 -6.93 -0.16
C ARG A 115 -4.56 -7.18 -1.67
N ALA A 116 -4.50 -8.47 -2.06
CA ALA A 116 -4.43 -8.89 -3.45
C ALA A 116 -5.82 -9.07 -4.10
N GLY A 117 -6.72 -8.10 -3.88
CA GLY A 117 -8.00 -8.02 -4.56
C GLY A 117 -7.84 -7.63 -6.03
N ALA A 118 -8.64 -8.21 -6.91
CA ALA A 118 -8.48 -8.03 -8.37
C ALA A 118 -8.54 -6.57 -8.81
N SER A 119 -9.45 -5.75 -8.25
CA SER A 119 -9.55 -4.32 -8.59
C SER A 119 -8.29 -3.54 -8.20
N SER A 120 -7.78 -3.76 -6.96
CA SER A 120 -6.54 -3.09 -6.51
C SER A 120 -5.35 -3.48 -7.36
N LEU A 121 -5.23 -4.77 -7.72
CA LEU A 121 -4.15 -5.23 -8.58
C LEU A 121 -4.23 -4.62 -9.98
N SER A 122 -5.43 -4.50 -10.57
CA SER A 122 -5.60 -3.86 -11.87
C SER A 122 -5.16 -2.40 -11.86
N GLU A 123 -5.48 -1.65 -10.80
CA GLU A 123 -5.07 -0.26 -10.63
C GLU A 123 -3.55 -0.11 -10.44
N ILE A 124 -2.96 -0.96 -9.61
CA ILE A 124 -1.51 -0.99 -9.35
C ILE A 124 -0.74 -1.32 -10.63
N GLN A 125 -1.18 -2.34 -11.37
CA GLN A 125 -0.57 -2.74 -12.64
C GLN A 125 -0.71 -1.64 -13.72
N ALA A 126 -1.87 -1.02 -13.82
CA ALA A 126 -2.11 0.05 -14.79
C ALA A 126 -1.18 1.26 -14.58
N LEU A 127 -0.77 1.52 -13.35
CA LEU A 127 0.16 2.60 -12.99
C LEU A 127 1.61 2.15 -12.83
N GLY A 128 1.90 0.86 -13.01
CA GLY A 128 3.25 0.33 -12.82
C GLY A 128 3.79 0.53 -11.41
N LYS A 129 2.96 0.41 -10.38
CA LYS A 129 3.36 0.68 -8.99
C LYS A 129 4.00 -0.54 -8.35
N PRO A 130 5.24 -0.43 -7.84
CA PRO A 130 5.83 -1.47 -7.01
C PRO A 130 4.94 -1.80 -5.81
N SER A 131 4.79 -3.08 -5.47
CA SER A 131 3.87 -3.47 -4.41
C SER A 131 4.33 -4.62 -3.54
N ILE A 132 3.96 -4.55 -2.25
CA ILE A 132 3.96 -5.66 -1.30
C ILE A 132 2.50 -6.12 -1.16
N LEU A 133 2.24 -7.33 -1.60
CA LEU A 133 0.92 -7.93 -1.59
C LEU A 133 0.73 -8.81 -0.37
N ILE A 134 -0.36 -8.59 0.35
CA ILE A 134 -0.73 -9.34 1.55
C ILE A 134 -2.08 -10.00 1.27
N PRO A 135 -2.10 -11.21 0.65
CA PRO A 135 -3.34 -11.87 0.29
C PRO A 135 -4.16 -12.22 1.54
N SER A 136 -5.48 -12.00 1.49
CA SER A 136 -6.37 -12.41 2.56
C SER A 136 -6.54 -13.92 2.54
N PRO A 137 -6.36 -14.63 3.68
CA PRO A 137 -6.62 -16.05 3.76
C PRO A 137 -8.12 -16.38 3.85
N ASN A 138 -8.97 -15.38 4.16
CA ASN A 138 -10.39 -15.54 4.44
C ASN A 138 -11.26 -15.31 3.19
N VAL A 139 -10.81 -15.78 2.03
CA VAL A 139 -11.52 -15.63 0.76
C VAL A 139 -11.71 -17.00 0.10
N THR A 140 -12.81 -17.17 -0.64
CA THR A 140 -13.13 -18.40 -1.34
C THR A 140 -11.97 -18.84 -2.24
N GLU A 141 -11.64 -20.13 -2.21
CA GLU A 141 -10.62 -20.75 -3.07
C GLU A 141 -9.24 -20.07 -3.02
N ASN A 142 -8.95 -19.34 -1.95
CA ASN A 142 -7.67 -18.62 -1.78
C ASN A 142 -7.32 -17.72 -2.99
N HIS A 143 -8.33 -17.16 -3.66
CA HIS A 143 -8.15 -16.45 -4.93
C HIS A 143 -7.19 -15.26 -4.81
N GLN A 144 -7.10 -14.58 -3.64
CA GLN A 144 -6.14 -13.49 -3.47
C GLN A 144 -4.69 -13.97 -3.50
N PHE A 145 -4.41 -15.15 -2.96
CA PHE A 145 -3.06 -15.74 -3.06
C PHE A 145 -2.69 -16.03 -4.52
N HIS A 146 -3.61 -16.63 -5.28
CA HIS A 146 -3.39 -16.89 -6.71
C HIS A 146 -3.20 -15.60 -7.51
N ASN A 147 -3.97 -14.56 -7.22
CA ASN A 147 -3.82 -13.24 -7.81
C ASN A 147 -2.44 -12.65 -7.52
N ALA A 148 -1.99 -12.70 -6.26
CA ALA A 148 -0.66 -12.22 -5.87
C ALA A 148 0.43 -12.99 -6.58
N MET A 149 0.35 -14.33 -6.62
CA MET A 149 1.35 -15.18 -7.25
C MET A 149 1.46 -14.95 -8.76
N ALA A 150 0.38 -14.54 -9.43
CA ALA A 150 0.43 -14.17 -10.84
C ALA A 150 1.39 -12.99 -11.13
N LEU A 151 1.51 -12.04 -10.18
CA LEU A 151 2.45 -10.92 -10.27
C LEU A 151 3.84 -11.30 -9.75
N VAL A 152 3.91 -12.01 -8.63
CA VAL A 152 5.18 -12.45 -8.02
C VAL A 152 5.99 -13.32 -9.00
N ASN A 153 5.35 -14.24 -9.69
CA ASN A 153 5.99 -15.11 -10.68
C ASN A 153 6.57 -14.34 -11.88
N LYS A 154 6.14 -13.10 -12.08
CA LYS A 154 6.68 -12.17 -13.09
C LYS A 154 7.66 -11.16 -12.50
N ASN A 155 8.01 -11.28 -11.23
CA ASN A 155 8.78 -10.28 -10.46
C ASN A 155 8.13 -8.89 -10.48
N ALA A 156 6.80 -8.82 -10.57
CA ALA A 156 6.01 -7.58 -10.59
C ALA A 156 5.45 -7.18 -9.21
N ALA A 157 5.69 -7.98 -8.19
CA ALA A 157 5.31 -7.69 -6.80
C ALA A 157 6.11 -8.57 -5.83
N VAL A 158 6.09 -8.18 -4.56
CA VAL A 158 6.54 -9.01 -3.42
C VAL A 158 5.30 -9.48 -2.65
N ILE A 159 5.36 -10.68 -2.06
CA ILE A 159 4.30 -11.23 -1.24
C ILE A 159 4.76 -11.43 0.21
N ILE A 160 3.89 -11.08 1.15
CA ILE A 160 3.98 -11.51 2.56
C ILE A 160 2.63 -12.15 2.91
N GLU A 161 2.64 -13.43 3.27
CA GLU A 161 1.40 -14.09 3.68
C GLU A 161 0.92 -13.55 5.03
N ASP A 162 -0.39 -13.55 5.24
CA ASP A 162 -1.04 -13.01 6.44
C ASP A 162 -0.48 -13.60 7.75
N LYS A 163 -0.13 -14.90 7.74
CA LYS A 163 0.43 -15.61 8.90
C LYS A 163 1.87 -15.19 9.27
N ASP A 164 2.61 -14.65 8.29
CA ASP A 164 4.01 -14.25 8.44
C ASP A 164 4.15 -12.73 8.63
N LEU A 165 3.02 -12.00 8.58
CA LEU A 165 2.99 -10.54 8.66
C LEU A 165 3.07 -10.07 10.11
N ASN A 166 4.08 -9.26 10.38
CA ASN A 166 4.26 -8.44 11.58
C ASN A 166 5.04 -7.16 11.20
N GLY A 167 5.24 -6.26 12.16
CA GLY A 167 5.92 -4.99 11.88
C GLY A 167 7.37 -5.15 11.49
N GLU A 168 8.11 -6.06 12.11
CA GLU A 168 9.51 -6.34 11.80
C GLU A 168 9.65 -6.82 10.34
N ARG A 169 8.92 -7.87 9.96
CA ARG A 169 8.95 -8.45 8.61
C ARG A 169 8.53 -7.43 7.55
N LEU A 170 7.48 -6.64 7.84
CA LEU A 170 7.02 -5.61 6.91
C LEU A 170 8.04 -4.47 6.78
N GLY A 171 8.60 -4.01 7.89
CA GLY A 171 9.62 -2.97 7.92
C GLY A 171 10.91 -3.38 7.18
N GLU A 172 11.37 -4.61 7.36
CA GLU A 172 12.51 -5.15 6.61
C GLU A 172 12.27 -5.14 5.10
N GLU A 173 11.09 -5.59 4.65
CA GLU A 173 10.77 -5.62 3.22
C GLU A 173 10.61 -4.21 2.63
N ILE A 174 9.99 -3.28 3.38
CA ILE A 174 9.93 -1.86 3.00
C ILE A 174 11.36 -1.32 2.82
N ASN A 175 12.21 -1.47 3.83
CA ASN A 175 13.57 -0.93 3.79
C ASN A 175 14.40 -1.54 2.65
N LYS A 176 14.28 -2.84 2.41
CA LYS A 176 14.95 -3.54 1.32
C LYS A 176 14.54 -2.97 -0.04
N LEU A 177 13.24 -2.83 -0.30
CA LEU A 177 12.73 -2.30 -1.57
C LEU A 177 13.09 -0.83 -1.74
N MET A 178 12.96 -0.02 -0.70
CA MET A 178 13.22 1.41 -0.77
C MET A 178 14.71 1.77 -0.86
N SER A 179 15.60 0.91 -0.38
CA SER A 179 17.05 1.08 -0.51
C SER A 179 17.60 0.69 -1.88
N ASP A 180 16.91 -0.17 -2.62
CA ASP A 180 17.31 -0.61 -3.96
C ASP A 180 16.38 -0.05 -5.05
N LYS A 181 16.68 1.17 -5.53
CA LYS A 181 15.92 1.84 -6.59
C LYS A 181 15.83 1.01 -7.88
N THR A 182 16.85 0.19 -8.17
CA THR A 182 16.85 -0.67 -9.36
C THR A 182 15.83 -1.78 -9.22
N LEU A 183 15.81 -2.46 -8.08
CA LEU A 183 14.83 -3.48 -7.76
C LEU A 183 13.41 -2.90 -7.77
N LEU A 184 13.20 -1.78 -7.09
CA LEU A 184 11.92 -1.10 -7.02
C LEU A 184 11.38 -0.76 -8.42
N ASN A 185 12.22 -0.15 -9.27
CA ASN A 185 11.85 0.19 -10.64
C ASN A 185 11.58 -1.04 -11.52
N ASN A 186 12.32 -2.12 -11.33
CA ASN A 186 12.08 -3.36 -12.08
C ASN A 186 10.74 -3.98 -11.73
N ILE A 187 10.37 -3.98 -10.45
CA ILE A 187 9.05 -4.46 -9.99
C ILE A 187 7.92 -3.66 -10.66
N GLY A 188 8.05 -2.34 -10.72
CA GLY A 188 7.02 -1.50 -11.35
C GLY A 188 6.93 -1.62 -12.88
N LYS A 189 7.99 -2.11 -13.55
CA LYS A 189 8.02 -2.26 -15.03
C LYS A 189 7.57 -3.64 -15.51
N ASN A 190 7.62 -4.66 -14.66
CA ASN A 190 7.25 -6.05 -14.99
C ASN A 190 5.72 -6.26 -14.93
#